data_3feb3cd05eeb57e56b425cd1c5f8028f
#
_entry.id   3feb3cd05eeb57e56b425cd1c5f8028f
#
_cell.length_a   1.000
_cell.length_b   1.000
_cell.length_c   1.000
_cell.angle_alpha   90.00
_cell.angle_beta   90.00
_cell.angle_gamma   90.00
#
_symmetry.space_group_name_H-M   'P 1'
#
loop_
_entity.id
_entity.type
_entity.pdbx_description
1 polymer ?
#
loop_
_entity_poly.entity_id
_entity_poly.type
_entity_poly.pdbx_seq_one_letter_code
_entity_poly.pdbx_strand_id
1 'polypeptide(L)'
;MAPKKKKVTGLIKLQVQAGAANPAPPIGPALGQHGVNIMEFCKAYNAATESQRGNVIPVEITVYEDRSFTFVLKTPPAAKLLLKAAGVHKGSGEPHKTKVAKVTWDQIREIAEQKKEDLNANDIDAAAKIIAGTARSMGITVS
;
A
#
# COMPACT_ATOMS: atom_id res chain seq x y z
N MET A 1 6.69 -0.59 -33.18
CA MET A 1 7.67 -1.58 -32.70
C MET A 1 7.21 -2.09 -31.32
N ALA A 2 7.07 -3.38 -31.19
CA ALA A 2 6.86 -3.95 -29.87
C ALA A 2 8.09 -3.64 -28.99
N PRO A 3 7.92 -3.15 -27.75
CA PRO A 3 9.06 -2.91 -26.88
C PRO A 3 9.79 -4.24 -26.65
N LYS A 4 11.09 -4.24 -26.80
CA LYS A 4 11.89 -5.41 -26.45
C LYS A 4 11.60 -5.76 -25.01
N LYS A 5 11.13 -6.96 -24.76
CA LYS A 5 10.94 -7.44 -23.39
C LYS A 5 12.29 -7.48 -22.69
N LYS A 6 12.53 -6.51 -21.83
CA LYS A 6 13.70 -6.47 -21.00
C LYS A 6 13.60 -7.59 -19.97
N LYS A 7 14.72 -8.23 -19.69
CA LYS A 7 14.74 -9.29 -18.69
C LYS A 7 14.67 -8.69 -17.30
N VAL A 8 13.74 -9.20 -16.49
CA VAL A 8 13.57 -8.76 -15.10
C VAL A 8 14.67 -9.36 -14.24
N THR A 9 15.44 -8.51 -13.55
CA THR A 9 16.48 -8.96 -12.60
C THR A 9 15.97 -9.01 -11.18
N GLY A 10 14.94 -8.24 -10.85
CA GLY A 10 14.37 -8.25 -9.50
C GLY A 10 13.02 -7.57 -9.43
N LEU A 11 12.28 -7.92 -8.39
CA LEU A 11 11.02 -7.29 -8.04
C LEU A 11 11.11 -6.80 -6.60
N ILE A 12 10.81 -5.51 -6.39
CA ILE A 12 10.87 -4.88 -5.07
C ILE A 12 9.46 -4.42 -4.69
N LYS A 13 9.03 -4.76 -3.49
CA LYS A 13 7.76 -4.32 -2.94
C LYS A 13 8.01 -3.45 -1.71
N LEU A 14 7.55 -2.21 -1.74
CA LEU A 14 7.75 -1.25 -0.66
C LEU A 14 6.44 -0.55 -0.32
N GLN A 15 6.36 -0.06 0.91
CA GLN A 15 5.30 0.85 1.35
C GLN A 15 5.96 2.19 1.68
N VAL A 16 5.57 3.23 0.96
CA VAL A 16 6.17 4.56 1.09
C VAL A 16 5.06 5.59 1.24
N GLN A 17 5.29 6.59 2.07
CA GLN A 17 4.34 7.70 2.19
C GLN A 17 4.26 8.48 0.88
N ALA A 18 3.04 8.76 0.43
CA ALA A 18 2.80 9.51 -0.80
C ALA A 18 3.41 10.90 -0.72
N GLY A 19 4.15 11.27 -1.75
CA GLY A 19 4.80 12.57 -1.85
C GLY A 19 6.00 12.77 -0.92
N ALA A 20 6.42 11.74 -0.19
CA ALA A 20 7.49 11.82 0.81
C ALA A 20 8.59 10.77 0.62
N ALA A 21 8.73 10.21 -0.59
CA ALA A 21 9.80 9.27 -0.89
C ALA A 21 11.17 9.98 -0.86
N ASN A 22 12.11 9.39 -0.16
CA ASN A 22 13.48 9.89 -0.05
C ASN A 22 14.49 8.74 -0.03
N PRO A 23 15.79 9.01 -0.20
CA PRO A 23 16.82 7.97 -0.22
C PRO A 23 17.07 7.28 1.12
N ALA A 24 16.40 7.70 2.19
CA ALA A 24 16.55 7.08 3.51
C ALA A 24 15.96 5.65 3.53
N PRO A 25 16.39 4.77 4.47
CA PRO A 25 15.76 3.46 4.60
C PRO A 25 14.23 3.56 4.77
N PRO A 26 13.43 2.63 4.20
CA PRO A 26 13.86 1.39 3.54
C PRO A 26 14.15 1.50 2.03
N ILE A 27 13.97 2.67 1.42
CA ILE A 27 14.06 2.85 -0.04
C ILE A 27 15.50 2.72 -0.53
N GLY A 28 16.43 3.43 0.11
CA GLY A 28 17.85 3.45 -0.28
C GLY A 28 18.46 2.05 -0.40
N PRO A 29 18.48 1.27 0.69
CA PRO A 29 19.04 -0.08 0.65
C PRO A 29 18.33 -1.02 -0.31
N ALA A 30 17.01 -0.96 -0.41
CA ALA A 30 16.23 -1.82 -1.28
C ALA A 30 16.55 -1.60 -2.76
N LEU A 31 16.62 -0.34 -3.20
CA LEU A 31 16.95 0.02 -4.57
C LEU A 31 18.46 -0.08 -4.85
N GLY A 32 19.29 0.27 -3.89
CA GLY A 32 20.74 0.23 -4.03
C GLY A 32 21.28 -1.17 -4.32
N GLN A 33 20.70 -2.20 -3.74
CA GLN A 33 21.07 -3.60 -3.99
C GLN A 33 20.88 -3.99 -5.46
N HIS A 34 19.95 -3.37 -6.15
CA HIS A 34 19.64 -3.65 -7.56
C HIS A 34 20.32 -2.66 -8.52
N GLY A 35 21.05 -1.68 -8.01
CA GLY A 35 21.72 -0.67 -8.81
C GLY A 35 20.80 0.33 -9.48
N VAL A 36 19.60 0.51 -8.96
CA VAL A 36 18.60 1.46 -9.48
C VAL A 36 18.93 2.88 -9.02
N ASN A 37 18.65 3.87 -9.86
CA ASN A 37 18.79 5.27 -9.50
C ASN A 37 17.69 5.68 -8.50
N ILE A 38 18.08 5.81 -7.24
CA ILE A 38 17.18 6.10 -6.13
C ILE A 38 16.51 7.46 -6.28
N MET A 39 17.26 8.48 -6.68
CA MET A 39 16.74 9.84 -6.84
C MET A 39 15.68 9.93 -7.94
N GLU A 40 15.93 9.25 -9.05
CA GLU A 40 14.96 9.18 -10.17
C GLU A 40 13.65 8.53 -9.73
N PHE A 41 13.75 7.43 -9.01
CA PHE A 41 12.58 6.76 -8.43
C PHE A 41 11.82 7.68 -7.48
N CYS A 42 12.51 8.33 -6.56
CA CYS A 42 11.89 9.23 -5.58
C CYS A 42 11.14 10.38 -6.27
N LYS A 43 11.73 10.99 -7.29
CA LYS A 43 11.09 12.05 -8.06
C LYS A 43 9.84 11.56 -8.79
N ALA A 44 9.96 10.43 -9.47
CA ALA A 44 8.83 9.85 -10.22
C ALA A 44 7.69 9.43 -9.29
N TYR A 45 8.03 8.79 -8.18
CA TYR A 45 7.05 8.37 -7.18
C TYR A 45 6.34 9.56 -6.54
N ASN A 46 7.09 10.57 -6.12
CA ASN A 46 6.52 11.77 -5.49
C ASN A 46 5.57 12.50 -6.45
N ALA A 47 5.95 12.63 -7.72
CA ALA A 47 5.09 13.23 -8.74
C ALA A 47 3.80 12.42 -8.95
N ALA A 48 3.90 11.09 -9.00
CA ALA A 48 2.76 10.21 -9.21
C ALA A 48 1.80 10.15 -8.00
N THR A 49 2.31 10.38 -6.80
CA THR A 49 1.53 10.25 -5.56
C THR A 49 1.20 11.59 -4.90
N GLU A 50 1.51 12.70 -5.53
CA GLU A 50 1.28 14.04 -4.97
C GLU A 50 -0.18 14.28 -4.57
N SER A 51 -1.11 13.80 -5.38
CA SER A 51 -2.56 13.90 -5.13
C SER A 51 -3.03 13.08 -3.93
N GLN A 52 -2.24 12.13 -3.48
CA GLN A 52 -2.57 11.20 -2.39
C GLN A 52 -1.71 11.42 -1.15
N ARG A 53 -1.14 12.61 -1.00
CA ARG A 53 -0.31 12.98 0.15
C ARG A 53 -0.98 12.63 1.47
N GLY A 54 -0.19 12.13 2.41
CA GLY A 54 -0.67 11.72 3.72
C GLY A 54 -1.10 10.26 3.82
N ASN A 55 -1.20 9.56 2.69
CA ASN A 55 -1.48 8.13 2.67
C ASN A 55 -0.20 7.33 2.45
N VAL A 56 -0.16 6.12 2.98
CA VAL A 56 0.90 5.16 2.64
C VAL A 56 0.47 4.42 1.39
N ILE A 57 1.27 4.48 0.35
CA ILE A 57 0.98 3.83 -0.93
C ILE A 57 1.96 2.68 -1.15
N PRO A 58 1.50 1.43 -1.27
CA PRO A 58 2.36 0.33 -1.67
C PRO A 58 2.81 0.50 -3.11
N VAL A 59 4.07 0.23 -3.38
CA VAL A 59 4.64 0.29 -4.72
C VAL A 59 5.36 -1.01 -5.05
N GLU A 60 5.11 -1.54 -6.23
CA GLU A 60 5.86 -2.66 -6.79
C GLU A 60 6.81 -2.12 -7.86
N ILE A 61 8.10 -2.31 -7.65
CA ILE A 61 9.15 -1.84 -8.55
C ILE A 61 9.73 -3.05 -9.27
N THR A 62 9.69 -3.04 -10.59
CA THR A 62 10.32 -4.06 -11.42
C THR A 62 11.63 -3.52 -11.95
N VAL A 63 12.73 -4.21 -11.65
CA VAL A 63 14.09 -3.83 -12.07
C VAL A 63 14.51 -4.71 -13.25
N TYR A 64 15.06 -4.09 -14.28
CA TYR A 64 15.52 -4.75 -15.50
C TYR A 64 17.06 -4.85 -15.57
N GLU A 65 17.55 -5.69 -16.48
CA GLU A 65 19.00 -5.92 -16.64
C GLU A 65 19.82 -4.66 -16.97
N ASP A 66 19.19 -3.70 -17.66
CA ASP A 66 19.85 -2.45 -18.02
C ASP A 66 19.80 -1.39 -16.91
N ARG A 67 19.44 -1.80 -15.69
CA ARG A 67 19.26 -0.95 -14.52
C ARG A 67 18.08 0.04 -14.63
N SER A 68 17.27 -0.10 -15.66
CA SER A 68 15.99 0.63 -15.72
C SER A 68 14.98 -0.02 -14.80
N PHE A 69 13.95 0.73 -14.46
CA PHE A 69 12.88 0.25 -13.59
C PHE A 69 11.52 0.73 -14.08
N THR A 70 10.51 -0.04 -13.74
CA THR A 70 9.12 0.40 -13.82
C THR A 70 8.47 0.18 -12.48
N PHE A 71 7.48 0.99 -12.15
CA PHE A 71 6.76 0.81 -10.89
C PHE A 71 5.26 0.90 -11.11
N VAL A 72 4.53 0.16 -10.27
CA VAL A 72 3.07 0.16 -10.24
C VAL A 72 2.64 0.57 -8.85
N LEU A 73 1.76 1.55 -8.77
CA LEU A 73 1.18 1.99 -7.51
C LEU A 73 -0.06 1.15 -7.20
N LYS A 74 -0.17 0.74 -5.95
CA LYS A 74 -1.34 0.04 -5.43
C LYS A 74 -2.19 0.99 -4.61
N THR A 75 -3.40 0.58 -4.25
CA THR A 75 -4.23 1.33 -3.31
C THR A 75 -3.62 1.30 -1.91
N PRO A 76 -3.91 2.28 -1.03
CA PRO A 76 -3.41 2.26 0.33
C PRO A 76 -3.73 0.94 1.05
N PRO A 77 -2.84 0.44 1.94
CA PRO A 77 -3.12 -0.79 2.68
C PRO A 77 -4.41 -0.68 3.48
N ALA A 78 -5.21 -1.74 3.50
CA ALA A 78 -6.47 -1.78 4.24
C ALA A 78 -6.26 -1.44 5.73
N ALA A 79 -5.17 -1.93 6.32
CA ALA A 79 -4.82 -1.62 7.70
C ALA A 79 -4.69 -0.12 7.96
N LYS A 80 -4.03 0.61 7.07
CA LYS A 80 -3.87 2.07 7.20
C LYS A 80 -5.18 2.82 7.02
N LEU A 81 -6.00 2.40 6.08
CA LEU A 81 -7.32 2.99 5.87
C LEU A 81 -8.23 2.75 7.09
N LEU A 82 -8.17 1.57 7.69
CA LEU A 82 -8.90 1.23 8.91
C LEU A 82 -8.46 2.08 10.10
N LEU A 83 -7.15 2.27 10.29
CA LEU A 83 -6.63 3.13 11.35
C LEU A 83 -7.12 4.57 11.19
N LYS A 84 -7.12 5.08 9.97
CA LYS A 84 -7.62 6.42 9.67
C LYS A 84 -9.12 6.54 9.94
N ALA A 85 -9.92 5.57 9.51
CA ALA A 85 -11.36 5.55 9.75
C ALA A 85 -11.70 5.43 11.23
N ALA A 86 -10.94 4.65 11.98
CA ALA A 86 -11.12 4.45 13.41
C ALA A 86 -10.54 5.60 14.26
N GLY A 87 -9.72 6.47 13.68
CA GLY A 87 -9.10 7.59 14.38
C GLY A 87 -7.99 7.19 15.34
N VAL A 88 -7.32 6.07 15.11
CA VAL A 88 -6.21 5.57 15.94
C VAL A 88 -4.92 5.48 15.14
N HIS A 89 -3.78 5.57 15.83
CA HIS A 89 -2.47 5.51 15.18
C HIS A 89 -1.96 4.08 14.99
N LYS A 90 -2.38 3.18 15.84
CA LYS A 90 -1.86 1.81 15.84
C LYS A 90 -2.95 0.82 16.27
N GLY A 91 -2.93 -0.35 15.66
CA GLY A 91 -3.79 -1.46 16.06
C GLY A 91 -3.36 -2.10 17.38
N SER A 92 -4.15 -3.06 17.86
CA SER A 92 -3.87 -3.79 19.10
C SER A 92 -2.69 -4.76 18.94
N GLY A 93 -1.85 -4.83 19.97
CA GLY A 93 -0.83 -5.89 20.08
C GLY A 93 -1.43 -7.25 20.44
N GLU A 94 -2.62 -7.26 21.05
CA GLU A 94 -3.37 -8.47 21.42
C GLU A 94 -4.82 -8.37 20.90
N PRO A 95 -5.04 -8.48 19.56
CA PRO A 95 -6.35 -8.18 18.98
C PRO A 95 -7.47 -9.12 19.42
N HIS A 96 -7.14 -10.31 19.88
CA HIS A 96 -8.12 -11.27 20.39
C HIS A 96 -8.61 -10.95 21.82
N LYS A 97 -7.86 -10.15 22.57
CA LYS A 97 -8.18 -9.75 23.94
C LYS A 97 -8.51 -8.27 24.08
N THR A 98 -7.68 -7.41 23.50
CA THR A 98 -7.77 -5.96 23.64
C THR A 98 -8.26 -5.33 22.35
N LYS A 99 -9.43 -4.70 22.38
CA LYS A 99 -9.97 -3.93 21.27
C LYS A 99 -9.61 -2.46 21.45
N VAL A 100 -9.12 -1.83 20.41
CA VAL A 100 -8.61 -0.43 20.47
C VAL A 100 -9.55 0.57 19.84
N ALA A 101 -10.44 0.13 18.96
CA ALA A 101 -11.36 1.02 18.25
C ALA A 101 -12.57 0.25 17.72
N LYS A 102 -13.51 1.01 17.16
CA LYS A 102 -14.73 0.51 16.54
C LYS A 102 -14.97 1.24 15.23
N VAL A 103 -15.38 0.51 14.21
CA VAL A 103 -15.81 1.08 12.92
C VAL A 103 -17.20 0.56 12.55
N THR A 104 -17.91 1.31 11.72
CA THR A 104 -19.22 0.90 11.21
C THR A 104 -19.08 0.15 9.89
N TRP A 105 -20.11 -0.61 9.52
CA TRP A 105 -20.15 -1.28 8.22
C TRP A 105 -20.11 -0.29 7.05
N ASP A 106 -20.65 0.90 7.22
CA ASP A 106 -20.59 1.93 6.18
C ASP A 106 -19.16 2.38 5.92
N GLN A 107 -18.37 2.59 6.97
CA GLN A 107 -16.93 2.90 6.86
C GLN A 107 -16.16 1.76 6.19
N ILE A 108 -16.50 0.52 6.52
CA ILE A 108 -15.89 -0.68 5.91
C ILE A 108 -16.20 -0.74 4.42
N ARG A 109 -17.43 -0.44 4.02
CA ARG A 109 -17.84 -0.41 2.60
C ARG A 109 -17.11 0.68 1.82
N GLU A 110 -16.92 1.86 2.40
CA GLU A 110 -16.15 2.94 1.76
C GLU A 110 -14.70 2.50 1.50
N ILE A 111 -14.06 1.85 2.47
CA ILE A 111 -12.72 1.31 2.30
C ILE A 111 -12.69 0.23 1.22
N ALA A 112 -13.69 -0.65 1.21
CA ALA A 112 -13.82 -1.70 0.21
C ALA A 112 -13.95 -1.12 -1.21
N GLU A 113 -14.70 -0.04 -1.39
CA GLU A 113 -14.80 0.65 -2.68
C GLU A 113 -13.45 1.23 -3.14
N GLN A 114 -12.72 1.84 -2.24
CA GLN A 114 -11.39 2.38 -2.55
C GLN A 114 -10.40 1.28 -2.97
N LYS A 115 -10.54 0.09 -2.43
CA LYS A 115 -9.65 -1.05 -2.73
C LYS A 115 -10.22 -2.02 -3.76
N LYS A 116 -11.36 -1.75 -4.33
CA LYS A 116 -12.05 -2.67 -5.25
C LYS A 116 -11.14 -3.19 -6.38
N GLU A 117 -10.28 -2.34 -6.90
CA GLU A 117 -9.34 -2.70 -7.96
C GLU A 117 -8.29 -3.75 -7.52
N ASP A 118 -7.92 -3.75 -6.25
CA ASP A 118 -6.90 -4.64 -5.70
C ASP A 118 -7.49 -5.91 -5.06
N LEU A 119 -8.80 -5.95 -4.87
CA LEU A 119 -9.49 -7.07 -4.25
C LEU A 119 -10.06 -8.03 -5.30
N ASN A 120 -10.06 -9.31 -4.99
CA ASN A 120 -10.65 -10.35 -5.82
C ASN A 120 -12.11 -10.65 -5.47
N ALA A 121 -12.76 -9.73 -4.78
CA ALA A 121 -14.16 -9.88 -4.39
C ALA A 121 -15.10 -9.70 -5.59
N ASN A 122 -16.17 -10.49 -5.62
CA ASN A 122 -17.16 -10.43 -6.70
C ASN A 122 -18.10 -9.22 -6.58
N ASP A 123 -18.36 -8.76 -5.36
CA ASP A 123 -19.22 -7.63 -5.08
C ASP A 123 -18.71 -6.82 -3.89
N ILE A 124 -19.41 -5.71 -3.59
CA ILE A 124 -18.99 -4.81 -2.52
C ILE A 124 -19.16 -5.44 -1.13
N ASP A 125 -20.15 -6.29 -0.94
CA ASP A 125 -20.39 -6.96 0.33
C ASP A 125 -19.28 -7.98 0.62
N ALA A 126 -18.84 -8.72 -0.38
CA ALA A 126 -17.71 -9.63 -0.26
C ALA A 126 -16.41 -8.87 0.05
N ALA A 127 -16.20 -7.74 -0.63
CA ALA A 127 -15.06 -6.85 -0.35
C ALA A 127 -15.11 -6.30 1.09
N ALA A 128 -16.30 -5.89 1.56
CA ALA A 128 -16.50 -5.42 2.92
C ALA A 128 -16.14 -6.50 3.96
N LYS A 129 -16.48 -7.75 3.70
CA LYS A 129 -16.11 -8.87 4.58
C LYS A 129 -14.60 -9.07 4.68
N ILE A 130 -13.89 -8.91 3.57
CA ILE A 130 -12.42 -9.00 3.54
C ILE A 130 -11.81 -7.90 4.43
N ILE A 131 -12.29 -6.67 4.29
CA ILE A 131 -11.83 -5.53 5.09
C ILE A 131 -12.20 -5.71 6.58
N ALA A 132 -13.41 -6.21 6.87
CA ALA A 132 -13.84 -6.50 8.23
C ALA A 132 -12.93 -7.55 8.91
N GLY A 133 -12.49 -8.56 8.16
CA GLY A 133 -11.53 -9.55 8.65
C GLY A 133 -10.18 -8.91 9.02
N THR A 134 -9.71 -7.97 8.21
CA THR A 134 -8.49 -7.21 8.52
C THR A 134 -8.67 -6.37 9.78
N ALA A 135 -9.80 -5.69 9.92
CA ALA A 135 -10.12 -4.90 11.12
C ALA A 135 -10.11 -5.78 12.38
N ARG A 136 -10.71 -6.96 12.30
CA ARG A 136 -10.72 -7.93 13.41
C ARG A 136 -9.31 -8.33 13.81
N SER A 137 -8.42 -8.56 12.84
CA SER A 137 -7.01 -8.91 13.11
C SER A 137 -6.22 -7.78 13.75
N MET A 138 -6.71 -6.55 13.64
CA MET A 138 -6.09 -5.35 14.23
C MET A 138 -6.66 -4.98 15.61
N GLY A 139 -7.66 -5.70 16.08
CA GLY A 139 -8.35 -5.35 17.32
C GLY A 139 -9.38 -4.23 17.16
N ILE A 140 -9.89 -4.04 15.95
CA ILE A 140 -10.96 -3.09 15.64
C ILE A 140 -12.26 -3.86 15.48
N THR A 141 -13.29 -3.49 16.26
CA THR A 141 -14.60 -4.10 16.15
C THR A 141 -15.43 -3.45 15.04
N VAL A 142 -16.24 -4.26 14.38
CA VAL A 142 -17.15 -3.79 13.31
C VAL A 142 -18.58 -3.99 13.77
N SER A 143 -19.38 -2.94 13.67
CA SER A 143 -20.78 -2.98 14.12
C SER A 143 -21.75 -2.56 13.00
#